data_de1f0020a30cfc32add1e07b7e8deb4f
#
_entry.id   de1f0020a30cfc32add1e07b7e8deb4f
#
_cell.length_a   1.000
_cell.length_b   1.000
_cell.length_c   1.000
_cell.angle_alpha   90.00
_cell.angle_beta   90.00
_cell.angle_gamma   90.00
#
_symmetry.space_group_name_H-M   'P 1'
#
loop_
_entity.id
_entity.type
_entity.pdbx_description
1 polymer ?
#
loop_
_entity_poly.entity_id
_entity_poly.type
_entity_poly.pdbx_seq_one_letter_code
_entity_poly.pdbx_strand_id
1 'polypeptide(L)'
;FRDQSLKSYFRNRYSDAWESVKIVFQGLDNGEPLLALPALGGLFASDECPHLKDTRLSNVVFFNAMKLMRWATINGTYTAIDYKNLGTEELGSIYESLLELVPVADPQRREFSFLNNTVGSSERKKTGSYYTPDSLVQNLIKTALDPVIEKRLSDNPRDPQEALLSLR
;
A
#
# COMPACT_ATOMS: atom_id res chain seq x y z
N PHE A 1 6.31 15.07 7.46
CA PHE A 1 7.40 15.18 8.47
C PHE A 1 8.67 15.67 7.77
N ARG A 2 9.17 16.87 8.13
CA ARG A 2 10.44 17.38 7.60
C ARG A 2 11.60 16.65 8.26
N ASP A 3 12.68 16.36 7.51
CA ASP A 3 13.85 15.60 7.99
C ASP A 3 14.50 16.15 9.27
N GLN A 4 14.33 17.45 9.54
CA GLN A 4 14.85 18.08 10.76
C GLN A 4 14.07 17.71 12.02
N SER A 5 12.75 17.48 11.93
CA SER A 5 11.96 17.00 13.07
C SER A 5 12.31 15.55 13.42
N LEU A 6 12.63 14.72 12.42
CA LEU A 6 13.03 13.34 12.65
C LEU A 6 14.30 13.22 13.50
N LYS A 7 15.31 14.09 13.28
CA LYS A 7 16.57 14.05 14.06
C LYS A 7 16.37 14.33 15.54
N SER A 8 15.46 15.21 15.91
CA SER A 8 15.10 15.51 17.29
C SER A 8 14.41 14.33 17.96
N TYR A 9 13.46 13.73 17.28
CA TYR A 9 12.64 12.62 17.79
C TYR A 9 13.41 11.30 17.91
N PHE A 10 14.44 11.05 17.12
CA PHE A 10 15.27 9.84 17.23
C PHE A 10 15.93 9.67 18.62
N ARG A 11 16.12 10.74 19.36
CA ARG A 11 16.67 10.72 20.72
C ARG A 11 15.62 10.51 21.79
N ASN A 12 14.35 10.55 21.43
CA ASN A 12 13.26 10.54 22.37
C ASN A 12 12.72 9.12 22.60
N ARG A 13 12.74 8.67 23.84
CA ARG A 13 12.22 7.35 24.26
C ARG A 13 10.70 7.33 24.45
N TYR A 14 10.03 8.46 24.25
CA TYR A 14 8.58 8.55 24.34
C TYR A 14 7.90 7.81 23.19
N SER A 15 6.60 7.62 23.28
CA SER A 15 5.77 6.94 22.29
C SER A 15 4.68 7.85 21.70
N ASP A 16 4.83 9.16 21.84
CA ASP A 16 3.86 10.16 21.39
C ASP A 16 3.66 10.16 19.87
N ALA A 17 4.70 9.84 19.09
CA ALA A 17 4.57 9.74 17.64
C ALA A 17 3.64 8.59 17.22
N TRP A 18 3.71 7.44 17.89
CA TRP A 18 2.82 6.31 17.64
C TRP A 18 1.38 6.62 18.09
N GLU A 19 1.21 7.24 19.24
CA GLU A 19 -0.11 7.69 19.70
C GLU A 19 -0.73 8.69 18.72
N SER A 20 0.06 9.62 18.17
CA SER A 20 -0.40 10.56 17.16
C SER A 20 -0.88 9.86 15.89
N VAL A 21 -0.20 8.79 15.45
CA VAL A 21 -0.63 7.99 14.28
C VAL A 21 -1.94 7.28 14.55
N LYS A 22 -2.13 6.72 15.76
CA LYS A 22 -3.40 6.08 16.12
C LYS A 22 -4.57 7.07 16.08
N ILE A 23 -4.36 8.31 16.53
CA ILE A 23 -5.38 9.37 16.43
C ILE A 23 -5.72 9.67 14.94
N VAL A 24 -4.70 9.74 14.09
CA VAL A 24 -4.92 9.95 12.64
C VAL A 24 -5.70 8.78 12.03
N PHE A 25 -5.36 7.54 12.36
CA PHE A 25 -6.08 6.37 11.87
C PHE A 25 -7.53 6.34 12.35
N GLN A 26 -7.77 6.69 13.59
CA GLN A 26 -9.14 6.84 14.12
C GLN A 26 -9.91 7.96 13.38
N GLY A 27 -9.23 9.07 13.07
CA GLY A 27 -9.81 10.14 12.26
C GLY A 27 -10.10 9.71 10.82
N LEU A 28 -9.29 8.82 10.23
CA LEU A 28 -9.55 8.25 8.90
C LEU A 28 -10.66 7.19 8.92
N ASP A 29 -10.88 6.50 10.04
CA ASP A 29 -11.99 5.60 10.21
C ASP A 29 -13.33 6.38 10.26
N ASN A 30 -13.44 7.34 11.15
CA ASN A 30 -14.71 8.01 11.49
C ASN A 30 -14.89 9.39 10.82
N GLY A 31 -13.83 9.94 10.26
CA GLY A 31 -13.74 11.33 9.84
C GLY A 31 -13.38 12.27 11.02
N GLU A 32 -12.50 13.23 10.76
CA GLU A 32 -12.12 14.26 11.75
C GLU A 32 -12.03 15.63 11.05
N PRO A 33 -13.10 16.45 11.16
CA PRO A 33 -13.17 17.74 10.49
C PRO A 33 -12.06 18.72 10.86
N LEU A 34 -11.60 18.71 12.12
CA LEU A 34 -10.53 19.60 12.58
C LEU A 34 -9.18 19.28 11.93
N LEU A 35 -8.97 18.04 11.53
CA LEU A 35 -7.79 17.59 10.83
C LEU A 35 -7.99 17.50 9.29
N ALA A 36 -9.16 17.90 8.81
CA ALA A 36 -9.58 17.76 7.41
C ALA A 36 -9.44 16.31 6.89
N LEU A 37 -9.69 15.31 7.75
CA LEU A 37 -9.65 13.91 7.40
C LEU A 37 -11.07 13.42 7.02
N PRO A 38 -11.24 12.85 5.82
CA PRO A 38 -12.50 12.22 5.43
C PRO A 38 -12.68 10.88 6.17
N ALA A 39 -13.92 10.46 6.38
CA ALA A 39 -14.24 9.12 6.82
C ALA A 39 -14.01 8.14 5.68
N LEU A 40 -12.97 7.33 5.76
CA LEU A 40 -12.61 6.33 4.76
C LEU A 40 -13.09 4.93 5.16
N GLY A 41 -13.19 4.64 6.47
CA GLY A 41 -13.51 3.30 6.98
C GLY A 41 -12.57 2.22 6.43
N GLY A 42 -13.14 1.07 6.06
CA GLY A 42 -12.40 0.00 5.36
C GLY A 42 -11.11 -0.39 6.08
N LEU A 43 -9.97 -0.18 5.43
CA LEU A 43 -8.65 -0.53 5.98
C LEU A 43 -8.32 0.15 7.33
N PHE A 44 -8.95 1.29 7.62
CA PHE A 44 -8.74 2.04 8.87
C PHE A 44 -9.76 1.69 9.95
N ALA A 45 -10.75 0.83 9.65
CA ALA A 45 -11.76 0.43 10.61
C ALA A 45 -11.12 -0.19 11.86
N SER A 46 -11.60 0.20 13.02
CA SER A 46 -10.99 -0.13 14.32
C SER A 46 -11.03 -1.62 14.66
N ASP A 47 -11.87 -2.40 13.97
CA ASP A 47 -12.01 -3.85 14.10
C ASP A 47 -11.07 -4.64 13.15
N GLU A 48 -10.51 -4.02 12.12
CA GLU A 48 -9.57 -4.68 11.21
C GLU A 48 -8.24 -5.04 11.89
N CYS A 49 -7.77 -4.19 12.80
CA CYS A 49 -6.52 -4.40 13.52
C CYS A 49 -6.66 -4.16 15.04
N PRO A 50 -7.49 -4.93 15.75
CA PRO A 50 -7.80 -4.69 17.18
C PRO A 50 -6.55 -4.73 18.06
N HIS A 51 -5.54 -5.52 17.69
CA HIS A 51 -4.29 -5.65 18.44
C HIS A 51 -3.43 -4.38 18.42
N LEU A 52 -3.62 -3.49 17.45
CA LEU A 52 -2.86 -2.24 17.37
C LEU A 52 -3.29 -1.23 18.43
N LYS A 53 -4.50 -1.34 18.94
CA LYS A 53 -5.11 -0.38 19.87
C LYS A 53 -4.28 -0.22 21.14
N ASP A 54 -3.81 -1.33 21.70
CA ASP A 54 -3.07 -1.38 22.96
C ASP A 54 -1.55 -1.42 22.78
N THR A 55 -1.07 -1.36 21.55
CA THR A 55 0.37 -1.40 21.29
C THR A 55 1.05 -0.06 21.60
N ARG A 56 2.31 -0.15 22.03
CA ARG A 56 3.19 1.00 22.25
C ARG A 56 4.48 0.85 21.49
N LEU A 57 4.83 1.86 20.73
CA LEU A 57 6.12 1.94 20.04
C LEU A 57 6.86 3.19 20.52
N SER A 58 8.13 3.03 20.90
CA SER A 58 8.96 4.20 21.16
C SER A 58 9.18 4.99 19.88
N ASN A 59 9.38 6.31 20.01
CA ASN A 59 9.64 7.17 18.86
C ASN A 59 10.85 6.69 18.05
N VAL A 60 11.89 6.16 18.72
CA VAL A 60 13.08 5.62 18.04
C VAL A 60 12.72 4.48 17.10
N VAL A 61 11.93 3.51 17.55
CA VAL A 61 11.51 2.36 16.74
C VAL A 61 10.59 2.82 15.61
N PHE A 62 9.60 3.64 15.93
CA PHE A 62 8.65 4.16 14.96
C PHE A 62 9.35 4.95 13.84
N PHE A 63 10.21 5.92 14.17
CA PHE A 63 10.88 6.72 13.15
C PHE A 63 11.94 5.94 12.36
N ASN A 64 12.56 4.92 12.96
CA ASN A 64 13.42 4.01 12.20
C ASN A 64 12.63 3.25 11.14
N ALA A 65 11.46 2.71 11.50
CA ALA A 65 10.57 2.05 10.53
C ALA A 65 10.13 3.03 9.43
N MET A 66 9.68 4.23 9.80
CA MET A 66 9.27 5.27 8.84
C MET A 66 10.40 5.70 7.92
N LYS A 67 11.65 5.75 8.43
CA LYS A 67 12.82 6.04 7.60
C LYS A 67 13.05 4.96 6.56
N LEU A 68 12.96 3.69 6.94
CA LEU A 68 13.12 2.56 6.03
C LEU A 68 12.01 2.51 4.98
N MET A 69 10.79 2.87 5.35
CA MET A 69 9.69 2.98 4.40
C MET A 69 9.84 4.17 3.44
N ARG A 70 10.38 5.30 3.92
CA ARG A 70 10.49 6.53 3.11
C ARG A 70 11.65 6.51 2.12
N TRP A 71 12.73 5.81 2.44
CA TRP A 71 13.97 5.88 1.68
C TRP A 71 14.41 4.50 1.21
N ALA A 72 14.78 4.41 -0.04
CA ALA A 72 15.36 3.21 -0.64
C ALA A 72 16.66 3.54 -1.38
N THR A 73 17.51 2.54 -1.52
CA THR A 73 18.70 2.65 -2.37
C THR A 73 18.33 2.12 -3.76
N ILE A 74 18.20 3.02 -4.72
CA ILE A 74 17.89 2.70 -6.11
C ILE A 74 19.12 3.01 -6.95
N ASN A 75 19.67 2.00 -7.64
CA ASN A 75 20.87 2.14 -8.45
C ASN A 75 22.07 2.77 -7.69
N GLY A 76 22.26 2.40 -6.41
CA GLY A 76 23.32 2.94 -5.56
C GLY A 76 23.05 4.34 -4.99
N THR A 77 21.95 4.98 -5.35
CA THR A 77 21.57 6.30 -4.85
C THR A 77 20.48 6.21 -3.79
N TYR A 78 20.67 6.91 -2.67
CA TYR A 78 19.69 6.99 -1.58
C TYR A 78 18.57 7.96 -1.98
N THR A 79 17.39 7.42 -2.31
CA THR A 79 16.29 8.16 -2.92
C THR A 79 15.02 8.03 -2.09
N ALA A 80 14.24 9.11 -2.01
CA ALA A 80 12.93 9.07 -1.37
C ALA A 80 11.92 8.34 -2.28
N ILE A 81 11.14 7.43 -1.68
CA ILE A 81 10.09 6.72 -2.39
C ILE A 81 8.91 7.68 -2.66
N ASP A 82 8.48 7.75 -3.89
CA ASP A 82 7.32 8.53 -4.32
C ASP A 82 6.05 7.68 -4.31
N TYR A 83 5.46 7.53 -3.13
CA TYR A 83 4.22 6.76 -2.95
C TYR A 83 3.02 7.32 -3.71
N LYS A 84 3.04 8.61 -4.03
CA LYS A 84 1.93 9.27 -4.74
C LYS A 84 1.82 8.78 -6.18
N ASN A 85 2.96 8.52 -6.80
CA ASN A 85 3.04 8.15 -8.21
C ASN A 85 3.36 6.64 -8.41
N LEU A 86 3.21 5.82 -7.35
CA LEU A 86 3.30 4.36 -7.51
C LEU A 86 2.17 3.87 -8.42
N GLY A 87 2.55 3.18 -9.48
CA GLY A 87 1.63 2.50 -10.36
C GLY A 87 1.04 1.22 -9.75
N THR A 88 0.04 0.68 -10.40
CA THR A 88 -0.62 -0.56 -9.97
C THR A 88 0.34 -1.76 -10.02
N GLU A 89 1.28 -1.77 -10.95
CA GLU A 89 2.28 -2.83 -11.10
C GLU A 89 3.28 -2.82 -9.93
N GLU A 90 3.79 -1.64 -9.56
CA GLU A 90 4.69 -1.49 -8.42
C GLU A 90 3.99 -1.87 -7.09
N LEU A 91 2.76 -1.42 -6.89
CA LEU A 91 1.95 -1.81 -5.73
C LEU A 91 1.71 -3.31 -5.70
N GLY A 92 1.38 -3.91 -6.83
CA GLY A 92 1.22 -5.35 -6.96
C GLY A 92 2.49 -6.12 -6.61
N SER A 93 3.63 -5.68 -7.10
CA SER A 93 4.95 -6.28 -6.81
C SER A 93 5.31 -6.20 -5.32
N ILE A 94 5.04 -5.06 -4.67
CA ILE A 94 5.23 -4.89 -3.23
C ILE A 94 4.33 -5.86 -2.46
N TYR A 95 3.05 -5.92 -2.81
CA TYR A 95 2.08 -6.81 -2.18
C TYR A 95 2.49 -8.28 -2.31
N GLU A 96 2.88 -8.72 -3.49
CA GLU A 96 3.38 -10.07 -3.73
C GLU A 96 4.62 -10.39 -2.88
N SER A 97 5.55 -9.45 -2.77
CA SER A 97 6.75 -9.60 -1.96
C SER A 97 6.42 -9.72 -0.46
N LEU A 98 5.43 -8.97 0.02
CA LEU A 98 4.96 -9.05 1.41
C LEU A 98 4.28 -10.40 1.71
N LEU A 99 3.52 -10.96 0.77
CA LEU A 99 2.88 -12.27 0.94
C LEU A 99 3.88 -13.42 1.04
N GLU A 100 5.11 -13.25 0.57
CA GLU A 100 6.18 -14.25 0.71
C GLU A 100 6.79 -14.28 2.11
N LEU A 101 6.60 -13.24 2.89
CA LEU A 101 7.18 -13.11 4.22
C LEU A 101 6.29 -13.80 5.27
N VAL A 102 6.79 -14.85 5.89
CA VAL A 102 6.10 -15.49 7.02
C VAL A 102 6.72 -14.97 8.31
N PRO A 103 5.94 -14.26 9.15
CA PRO A 103 6.45 -13.77 10.42
C PRO A 103 6.66 -14.93 11.38
N VAL A 104 7.80 -14.95 12.05
CA VAL A 104 8.13 -15.91 13.11
C VAL A 104 8.55 -15.13 14.35
N ALA A 105 7.85 -15.37 15.43
CA ALA A 105 8.18 -14.80 16.73
C ALA A 105 8.63 -15.91 17.70
N ASP A 106 9.76 -15.72 18.34
CA ASP A 106 10.21 -16.52 19.48
C ASP A 106 10.12 -15.69 20.77
N PRO A 107 9.04 -15.84 21.55
CA PRO A 107 8.84 -15.09 22.79
C PRO A 107 9.91 -15.41 23.85
N GLN A 108 10.51 -16.61 23.84
CA GLN A 108 11.50 -17.03 24.81
C GLN A 108 12.84 -16.34 24.57
N ARG A 109 13.24 -16.24 23.30
CA ARG A 109 14.45 -15.53 22.88
C ARG A 109 14.23 -14.04 22.66
N ARG A 110 12.97 -13.59 22.67
CA ARG A 110 12.57 -12.23 22.28
C ARG A 110 13.06 -11.84 20.88
N GLU A 111 13.05 -12.82 19.98
CA GLU A 111 13.45 -12.65 18.59
C GLU A 111 12.24 -12.63 17.68
N PHE A 112 12.29 -11.76 16.68
CA PHE A 112 11.33 -11.70 15.59
C PHE A 112 12.08 -11.74 14.28
N SER A 113 11.63 -12.58 13.37
CA SER A 113 12.22 -12.72 12.05
C SER A 113 11.15 -13.01 11.00
N PHE A 114 11.51 -12.86 9.74
CA PHE A 114 10.73 -13.36 8.63
C PHE A 114 11.44 -14.56 8.01
N LEU A 115 10.72 -15.65 7.86
CA LEU A 115 11.17 -16.74 7.01
C LEU A 115 10.79 -16.40 5.57
N ASN A 116 11.79 -16.34 4.70
CA ASN A 116 11.54 -16.35 3.27
C ASN A 116 11.02 -17.74 2.91
N ASN A 117 9.74 -17.83 2.62
CA ASN A 117 9.14 -19.06 2.14
C ASN A 117 9.60 -19.31 0.70
N THR A 118 10.81 -19.88 0.56
CA THR A 118 11.21 -20.49 -0.72
C THR A 118 10.27 -21.65 -1.10
N VAL A 119 9.51 -22.17 -0.13
CA VAL A 119 8.44 -23.17 -0.30
C VAL A 119 7.14 -22.50 -0.76
N GLY A 120 6.85 -21.26 -0.36
CA GLY A 120 5.65 -20.51 -0.76
C GLY A 120 5.63 -20.13 -2.25
N SER A 121 6.80 -20.02 -2.90
CA SER A 121 6.87 -19.89 -4.36
C SER A 121 6.20 -21.07 -5.08
N SER A 122 6.10 -22.22 -4.42
CA SER A 122 5.40 -23.39 -4.93
C SER A 122 3.89 -23.30 -4.80
N GLU A 123 3.36 -22.65 -3.75
CA GLU A 123 1.90 -22.47 -3.59
C GLU A 123 1.35 -21.40 -4.54
N ARG A 124 2.05 -20.29 -4.74
CA ARG A 124 1.69 -19.30 -5.75
C ARG A 124 1.69 -19.87 -7.17
N LYS A 125 2.70 -20.67 -7.51
CA LYS A 125 2.73 -21.41 -8.78
C LYS A 125 1.54 -22.34 -8.94
N LYS A 126 1.02 -22.90 -7.83
CA LYS A 126 -0.17 -23.76 -7.84
C LYS A 126 -1.47 -22.97 -7.94
N THR A 127 -1.55 -21.78 -7.35
CA THR A 127 -2.77 -20.95 -7.35
C THR A 127 -2.85 -20.00 -8.54
N GLY A 128 -1.74 -19.79 -9.28
CA GLY A 128 -1.69 -18.88 -10.43
C GLY A 128 -1.91 -17.41 -10.08
N SER A 129 -1.75 -17.04 -8.81
CA SER A 129 -1.99 -15.67 -8.33
C SER A 129 -0.80 -14.77 -8.64
N TYR A 130 -0.79 -14.22 -9.83
CA TYR A 130 0.19 -13.23 -10.29
C TYR A 130 -0.51 -11.97 -10.76
N TYR A 131 0.11 -10.83 -10.51
CA TYR A 131 -0.30 -9.59 -11.16
C TYR A 131 -0.02 -9.71 -12.67
N THR A 132 -1.02 -9.37 -13.47
CA THR A 132 -0.86 -9.38 -14.92
C THR A 132 0.06 -8.23 -15.34
N PRO A 133 1.19 -8.48 -16.03
CA PRO A 133 2.07 -7.43 -16.49
C PRO A 133 1.33 -6.37 -17.32
N ASP A 134 1.66 -5.10 -17.12
CA ASP A 134 0.98 -3.98 -17.78
C ASP A 134 1.03 -4.11 -19.31
N SER A 135 2.13 -4.61 -19.87
CA SER A 135 2.26 -4.86 -21.30
C SER A 135 1.19 -5.80 -21.86
N LEU A 136 0.76 -6.83 -21.09
CA LEU A 136 -0.31 -7.72 -21.49
C LEU A 136 -1.68 -7.07 -21.35
N VAL A 137 -1.88 -6.28 -20.30
CA VAL A 137 -3.11 -5.50 -20.09
C VAL A 137 -3.30 -4.50 -21.22
N GLN A 138 -2.26 -3.73 -21.58
CA GLN A 138 -2.30 -2.77 -22.67
C GLN A 138 -2.55 -3.45 -24.03
N ASN A 139 -1.95 -4.61 -24.26
CA ASN A 139 -2.20 -5.37 -25.49
C ASN A 139 -3.64 -5.85 -25.57
N LEU A 140 -4.21 -6.34 -24.45
CA LEU A 140 -5.61 -6.76 -24.39
C LEU A 140 -6.56 -5.56 -24.62
N ILE A 141 -6.28 -4.41 -24.02
CA ILE A 141 -7.06 -3.19 -24.25
C ILE A 141 -7.05 -2.84 -25.72
N LYS A 142 -5.88 -2.73 -26.35
CA LYS A 142 -5.76 -2.36 -27.78
C LYS A 142 -6.42 -3.35 -28.73
N THR A 143 -6.37 -4.64 -28.42
CA THR A 143 -6.87 -5.66 -29.34
C THR A 143 -8.33 -6.04 -29.13
N ALA A 144 -8.85 -5.92 -27.92
CA ALA A 144 -10.20 -6.35 -27.59
C ALA A 144 -11.14 -5.19 -27.24
N LEU A 145 -10.66 -4.17 -26.49
CA LEU A 145 -11.51 -3.10 -25.99
C LEU A 145 -11.59 -1.91 -26.95
N ASP A 146 -10.43 -1.41 -27.43
CA ASP A 146 -10.40 -0.24 -28.32
C ASP A 146 -11.25 -0.42 -29.59
N PRO A 147 -11.22 -1.56 -30.30
CA PRO A 147 -12.04 -1.76 -31.47
C PRO A 147 -13.55 -1.74 -31.14
N VAL A 148 -13.94 -2.22 -29.96
CA VAL A 148 -15.34 -2.19 -29.51
C VAL A 148 -15.79 -0.76 -29.21
N ILE A 149 -14.94 0.01 -28.54
CA ILE A 149 -15.17 1.43 -28.24
C ILE A 149 -15.30 2.22 -29.55
N GLU A 150 -14.34 2.08 -30.46
CA GLU A 150 -14.33 2.77 -31.75
C GLU A 150 -15.59 2.45 -32.57
N LYS A 151 -15.98 1.18 -32.62
CA LYS A 151 -17.21 0.77 -33.31
C LYS A 151 -18.46 1.43 -32.67
N ARG A 152 -18.57 1.45 -31.35
CA ARG A 152 -19.70 2.05 -30.66
C ARG A 152 -19.77 3.56 -30.84
N LEU A 153 -18.63 4.24 -30.83
CA LEU A 153 -18.57 5.67 -31.11
C LEU A 153 -18.93 5.99 -32.56
N SER A 154 -18.55 5.16 -33.52
CA SER A 154 -18.92 5.34 -34.92
C SER A 154 -20.38 5.08 -35.18
N ASP A 155 -21.00 4.12 -34.46
CA ASP A 155 -22.43 3.81 -34.57
C ASP A 155 -23.34 4.90 -33.94
N ASN A 156 -22.79 5.66 -32.96
CA ASN A 156 -23.51 6.72 -32.24
C ASN A 156 -22.75 8.07 -32.24
N PRO A 157 -22.53 8.69 -33.40
CA PRO A 157 -21.69 9.88 -33.53
C PRO A 157 -22.25 11.14 -32.84
N ARG A 158 -23.53 11.15 -32.48
CA ARG A 158 -24.23 12.31 -31.88
C ARG A 158 -24.28 12.28 -30.35
N ASP A 159 -24.08 11.13 -29.72
CA ASP A 159 -24.10 10.99 -28.27
C ASP A 159 -23.01 10.01 -27.78
N PRO A 160 -21.78 10.51 -27.53
CA PRO A 160 -20.70 9.67 -27.01
C PRO A 160 -20.99 9.09 -25.62
N GLN A 161 -21.85 9.73 -24.83
CA GLN A 161 -22.19 9.24 -23.50
C GLN A 161 -23.12 8.03 -23.56
N GLU A 162 -24.11 8.05 -24.47
CA GLU A 162 -24.98 6.91 -24.71
C GLU A 162 -24.22 5.72 -25.31
N ALA A 163 -23.26 5.99 -26.19
CA ALA A 163 -22.34 4.98 -26.71
C ALA A 163 -21.54 4.26 -25.62
N LEU A 164 -21.05 4.98 -24.61
CA LEU A 164 -20.32 4.41 -23.47
C LEU A 164 -21.24 3.66 -22.50
N LEU A 165 -22.48 4.14 -22.25
CA LEU A 165 -23.45 3.45 -21.40
C LEU A 165 -23.89 2.10 -21.97
N SER A 166 -23.84 1.93 -23.28
CA SER A 166 -24.18 0.67 -23.96
C SER A 166 -23.08 -0.40 -23.87
N LEU A 167 -21.95 -0.09 -23.24
CA LEU A 167 -20.87 -1.05 -22.94
C LEU A 167 -21.08 -1.85 -21.64
N ARG A 168 -22.20 -1.63 -20.94
CA ARG A 168 -22.59 -2.37 -19.72
C ARG A 168 -23.21 -3.71 -20.02
#